data_57f686c26bc6a79eca4f2097565c355c
#
_entry.id   57f686c26bc6a79eca4f2097565c355c
#
_cell.length_a   1.000
_cell.length_b   1.000
_cell.length_c   1.000
_cell.angle_alpha   90.00
_cell.angle_beta   90.00
_cell.angle_gamma   90.00
#
_symmetry.space_group_name_H-M   'P 1'
#
loop_
_entity.id
_entity.type
_entity.pdbx_description
1 polymer ?
#
loop_
_entity_poly.entity_id
_entity_poly.type
_entity_poly.pdbx_seq_one_letter_code
_entity_poly.pdbx_strand_id
1 'polypeptide(L)'
;MGLSRLKIGRLSSGGIITNYFCTSACRHCLYNCGPHWEKRYISVEDAEKNFRAVKALGCSAVHIGGGEPLQRPEELGAVLDAARRFGVSIDYVETNSSWFKDPESAEAVLSGLRPKGLHTLLVSISPFHNEHIPFAR
;
A
#
# COMPACT_ATOMS: atom_id res chain seq x y z
N MET A 1 -29.11 10.66 30.56
CA MET A 1 -27.97 11.28 29.81
C MET A 1 -27.83 10.57 28.48
N GLY A 2 -28.26 11.19 27.40
CA GLY A 2 -28.13 10.64 26.07
C GLY A 2 -26.68 10.73 25.65
N LEU A 3 -26.04 9.60 25.31
CA LEU A 3 -24.72 9.57 24.69
C LEU A 3 -24.79 10.36 23.37
N SER A 4 -24.12 11.50 23.28
CA SER A 4 -23.99 12.22 22.03
C SER A 4 -23.28 11.31 21.03
N ARG A 5 -23.91 11.00 19.90
CA ARG A 5 -23.29 10.21 18.84
C ARG A 5 -22.04 10.92 18.34
N LEU A 6 -20.89 10.25 18.42
CA LEU A 6 -19.67 10.71 17.81
C LEU A 6 -19.92 10.85 16.29
N LYS A 7 -19.69 12.03 15.74
CA LYS A 7 -19.75 12.28 14.29
C LYS A 7 -18.35 12.49 13.77
N ILE A 8 -17.94 11.67 12.80
CA ILE A 8 -16.73 11.91 12.02
C ILE A 8 -17.12 12.90 10.91
N GLY A 9 -16.65 14.13 11.00
CA GLY A 9 -16.97 15.18 10.03
C GLY A 9 -16.02 15.20 8.81
N ARG A 10 -14.80 14.65 8.98
CA ARG A 10 -13.76 14.66 7.94
C ARG A 10 -12.73 13.57 8.22
N LEU A 11 -12.23 12.93 7.17
CA LEU A 11 -11.01 12.14 7.23
C LEU A 11 -9.79 13.02 6.93
N SER A 12 -8.76 12.96 7.75
CA SER A 12 -7.48 13.65 7.54
C SER A 12 -6.44 12.78 6.84
N SER A 13 -6.55 11.46 6.96
CA SER A 13 -5.66 10.47 6.33
C SER A 13 -6.43 9.17 6.10
N GLY A 14 -5.88 8.31 5.24
CA GLY A 14 -6.42 6.99 4.96
C GLY A 14 -5.36 6.05 4.43
N GLY A 15 -5.69 4.76 4.38
CA GLY A 15 -4.84 3.75 3.78
C GLY A 15 -5.65 2.82 2.88
N ILE A 16 -5.03 2.35 1.82
CA ILE A 16 -5.58 1.34 0.92
C ILE A 16 -4.76 0.07 1.05
N ILE A 17 -5.41 -1.02 1.42
CA ILE A 17 -4.81 -2.35 1.43
C ILE A 17 -4.98 -2.97 0.04
N THR A 18 -3.87 -3.20 -0.64
CA THR A 18 -3.88 -3.70 -2.02
C THR A 18 -3.95 -5.21 -2.13
N ASN A 19 -3.35 -5.90 -1.17
CA ASN A 19 -3.30 -7.36 -1.13
C ASN A 19 -3.03 -7.85 0.31
N TYR A 20 -3.33 -9.10 0.59
CA TYR A 20 -2.98 -9.76 1.84
C TYR A 20 -1.82 -10.75 1.68
N PHE A 21 -1.53 -11.15 0.44
CA PHE A 21 -0.36 -11.99 0.17
C PHE A 21 0.93 -11.23 0.49
N CYS A 22 1.82 -11.87 1.25
CA CYS A 22 3.16 -11.40 1.57
C CYS A 22 4.10 -12.59 1.60
N THR A 23 5.35 -12.40 1.23
CA THR A 23 6.39 -13.43 1.37
C THR A 23 6.84 -13.62 2.82
N SER A 24 6.55 -12.64 3.67
CA SER A 24 6.86 -12.66 5.10
C SER A 24 5.62 -13.00 5.93
N ALA A 25 5.80 -13.65 7.05
CA ALA A 25 4.77 -13.96 8.03
C ALA A 25 5.12 -13.32 9.39
N CYS A 26 5.26 -11.99 9.38
CA CYS A 26 5.71 -11.24 10.55
C CYS A 26 4.72 -11.34 11.70
N ARG A 27 5.21 -11.73 12.90
CA ARG A 27 4.38 -11.96 14.09
C ARG A 27 3.63 -10.73 14.60
N HIS A 28 4.06 -9.53 14.22
CA HIS A 28 3.45 -8.26 14.60
C HIS A 28 2.55 -7.66 13.50
N CYS A 29 2.32 -8.38 12.40
CA CYS A 29 1.52 -7.86 11.29
C CYS A 29 0.07 -7.61 11.71
N LEU A 30 -0.36 -6.36 11.67
CA LEU A 30 -1.73 -5.94 12.04
C LEU A 30 -2.80 -6.56 11.14
N TYR A 31 -2.46 -6.84 9.88
CA TYR A 31 -3.40 -7.35 8.87
C TYR A 31 -3.33 -8.87 8.71
N ASN A 32 -2.48 -9.55 9.49
CA ASN A 32 -2.23 -10.98 9.35
C ASN A 32 -1.87 -11.36 7.90
N CYS A 33 -1.10 -10.52 7.23
CA CYS A 33 -0.60 -10.80 5.89
C CYS A 33 0.43 -11.93 5.91
N GLY A 34 0.51 -12.68 4.82
CA GLY A 34 1.46 -13.78 4.75
C GLY A 34 1.30 -14.65 3.51
N PRO A 35 2.15 -15.68 3.37
CA PRO A 35 2.13 -16.57 2.21
C PRO A 35 0.90 -17.50 2.17
N HIS A 36 0.12 -17.56 3.24
CA HIS A 36 -1.10 -18.35 3.34
C HIS A 36 -2.30 -17.72 2.62
N TRP A 37 -2.21 -16.43 2.25
CA TRP A 37 -3.24 -15.76 1.49
C TRP A 37 -3.10 -16.00 -0.01
N GLU A 38 -4.21 -15.93 -0.73
CA GLU A 38 -4.21 -15.94 -2.19
C GLU A 38 -3.40 -14.78 -2.76
N LYS A 39 -2.72 -15.03 -3.87
CA LYS A 39 -1.97 -13.99 -4.60
C LYS A 39 -2.92 -13.07 -5.40
N ARG A 40 -3.94 -12.57 -4.75
CA ARG A 40 -4.92 -11.63 -5.30
C ARG A 40 -4.54 -10.19 -4.95
N TYR A 41 -4.70 -9.32 -5.89
CA TYR A 41 -4.52 -7.89 -5.73
C TYR A 41 -5.88 -7.18 -5.82
N ILE A 42 -6.02 -5.99 -5.25
CA ILE A 42 -7.23 -5.18 -5.37
C ILE A 42 -7.52 -4.92 -6.85
N SER A 43 -8.78 -5.01 -7.26
CA SER A 43 -9.18 -4.61 -8.61
C SER A 43 -9.10 -3.09 -8.76
N VAL A 44 -8.87 -2.62 -9.99
CA VAL A 44 -8.91 -1.17 -10.28
C VAL A 44 -10.27 -0.58 -9.92
N GLU A 45 -11.35 -1.30 -10.17
CA GLU A 45 -12.70 -0.87 -9.84
C GLU A 45 -12.90 -0.68 -8.33
N ASP A 46 -12.41 -1.60 -7.49
CA ASP A 46 -12.51 -1.47 -6.04
C ASP A 46 -11.58 -0.37 -5.51
N ALA A 47 -10.40 -0.20 -6.09
CA ALA A 47 -9.52 0.92 -5.79
C ALA A 47 -10.21 2.27 -6.09
N GLU A 48 -10.86 2.40 -7.24
CA GLU A 48 -11.62 3.59 -7.61
C GLU A 48 -12.80 3.88 -6.68
N LYS A 49 -13.54 2.84 -6.24
CA LYS A 49 -14.59 2.98 -5.21
C LYS A 49 -14.01 3.54 -3.91
N ASN A 50 -12.86 3.02 -3.48
CA ASN A 50 -12.19 3.48 -2.27
C ASN A 50 -11.71 4.92 -2.40
N PHE A 51 -11.07 5.30 -3.52
CA PHE A 51 -10.62 6.68 -3.75
C PHE A 51 -11.79 7.67 -3.79
N ARG A 52 -12.90 7.29 -4.40
CA ARG A 52 -14.13 8.09 -4.40
C ARG A 52 -14.66 8.28 -2.97
N ALA A 53 -14.70 7.21 -2.17
CA ALA A 53 -15.18 7.26 -0.80
C ALA A 53 -14.31 8.14 0.10
N VAL A 54 -12.99 7.98 0.08
CA VAL A 54 -12.08 8.79 0.91
C VAL A 54 -12.13 10.27 0.51
N LYS A 55 -12.26 10.55 -0.78
CA LYS A 55 -12.40 11.92 -1.26
C LYS A 55 -13.71 12.57 -0.83
N ALA A 56 -14.83 11.83 -0.91
CA ALA A 56 -16.12 12.30 -0.42
C ALA A 56 -16.12 12.61 1.08
N LEU A 57 -15.25 11.95 1.85
CA LEU A 57 -15.03 12.20 3.27
C LEU A 57 -13.99 13.30 3.55
N GLY A 58 -13.54 14.02 2.52
CA GLY A 58 -12.63 15.16 2.65
C GLY A 58 -11.14 14.80 2.74
N CYS A 59 -10.78 13.54 2.47
CA CYS A 59 -9.39 13.09 2.41
C CYS A 59 -8.87 13.22 0.97
N SER A 60 -7.72 13.86 0.78
CA SER A 60 -7.11 14.06 -0.53
C SER A 60 -5.81 13.28 -0.73
N ALA A 61 -5.34 12.61 0.31
CA ALA A 61 -4.11 11.83 0.27
C ALA A 61 -4.27 10.54 1.10
N VAL A 62 -3.71 9.45 0.61
CA VAL A 62 -3.72 8.15 1.28
C VAL A 62 -2.35 7.49 1.16
N HIS A 63 -2.03 6.57 2.07
CA HIS A 63 -0.92 5.64 1.86
C HIS A 63 -1.42 4.32 1.25
N ILE A 64 -0.52 3.60 0.63
CA ILE A 64 -0.77 2.25 0.12
C ILE A 64 0.01 1.26 0.98
N GLY A 65 -0.71 0.30 1.52
CA GLY A 65 -0.18 -0.82 2.26
C GLY A 65 -0.76 -2.15 1.78
N GLY A 66 -0.51 -3.18 2.55
CA GLY A 66 -1.02 -4.52 2.26
C GLY A 66 -0.08 -5.58 2.80
N GLY A 67 -0.02 -6.73 2.13
CA GLY A 67 1.00 -7.73 2.36
C GLY A 67 2.36 -7.21 1.87
N GLU A 68 2.54 -7.18 0.57
CA GLU A 68 3.66 -6.52 -0.09
C GLU A 68 3.19 -5.96 -1.44
N PRO A 69 2.88 -4.67 -1.52
CA PRO A 69 2.34 -4.05 -2.73
C PRO A 69 3.25 -4.16 -3.96
N LEU A 70 4.55 -4.09 -3.76
CA LEU A 70 5.56 -4.13 -4.82
C LEU A 70 5.87 -5.54 -5.36
N GLN A 71 5.25 -6.58 -4.81
CA GLN A 71 5.29 -7.92 -5.44
C GLN A 71 4.59 -7.93 -6.81
N ARG A 72 3.72 -6.95 -7.07
CA ARG A 72 2.96 -6.80 -8.31
C ARG A 72 3.00 -5.36 -8.80
N PRO A 73 4.14 -4.92 -9.36
CA PRO A 73 4.35 -3.52 -9.73
C PRO A 73 3.40 -3.04 -10.84
N GLU A 74 2.95 -3.91 -11.72
CA GLU A 74 1.99 -3.54 -12.77
C GLU A 74 0.61 -3.21 -12.19
N GLU A 75 0.11 -4.06 -11.28
CA GLU A 75 -1.16 -3.85 -10.59
C GLU A 75 -1.08 -2.64 -9.66
N LEU A 76 0.05 -2.45 -8.95
CA LEU A 76 0.29 -1.23 -8.19
C LEU A 76 0.23 0.00 -9.09
N GLY A 77 0.88 -0.05 -10.25
CA GLY A 77 0.83 1.02 -11.25
C GLY A 77 -0.59 1.37 -11.67
N ALA A 78 -1.45 0.37 -11.86
CA ALA A 78 -2.86 0.60 -12.20
C ALA A 78 -3.64 1.26 -11.06
N VAL A 79 -3.35 0.91 -9.80
CA VAL A 79 -3.93 1.56 -8.61
C VAL A 79 -3.47 3.01 -8.49
N LEU A 80 -2.19 3.30 -8.72
CA LEU A 80 -1.64 4.65 -8.72
C LEU A 80 -2.29 5.53 -9.82
N ASP A 81 -2.46 4.98 -11.01
CA ASP A 81 -3.16 5.67 -12.10
C ASP A 81 -4.63 5.95 -11.74
N ALA A 82 -5.29 5.02 -11.04
CA ALA A 82 -6.65 5.22 -10.52
C ALA A 82 -6.68 6.36 -9.48
N ALA A 83 -5.76 6.38 -8.52
CA ALA A 83 -5.67 7.45 -7.53
C ALA A 83 -5.55 8.83 -8.21
N ARG A 84 -4.66 8.92 -9.21
CA ARG A 84 -4.46 10.16 -9.98
C ARG A 84 -5.72 10.61 -10.71
N ARG A 85 -6.48 9.68 -11.33
CA ARG A 85 -7.76 10.01 -12.00
C ARG A 85 -8.78 10.61 -11.04
N PHE A 86 -8.79 10.17 -9.79
CA PHE A 86 -9.69 10.70 -8.76
C PHE A 86 -9.12 11.91 -8.00
N GLY A 87 -7.91 12.36 -8.35
CA GLY A 87 -7.25 13.49 -7.67
C GLY A 87 -6.95 13.17 -6.20
N VAL A 88 -6.55 11.92 -5.93
CA VAL A 88 -6.05 11.47 -4.64
C VAL A 88 -4.54 11.27 -4.76
N SER A 89 -3.78 11.93 -3.90
CA SER A 89 -2.32 11.75 -3.83
C SER A 89 -1.96 10.49 -3.05
N ILE A 90 -0.81 9.93 -3.35
CA ILE A 90 -0.24 8.84 -2.57
C ILE A 90 0.91 9.40 -1.74
N ASP A 91 0.74 9.39 -0.42
CA ASP A 91 1.75 9.89 0.52
C ASP A 91 2.99 9.00 0.53
N TYR A 92 2.78 7.70 0.58
CA TYR A 92 3.83 6.69 0.49
C TYR A 92 3.25 5.32 0.16
N VAL A 93 4.10 4.42 -0.32
CA VAL A 93 3.81 2.99 -0.44
C VAL A 93 4.66 2.23 0.58
N GLU A 94 4.02 1.43 1.42
CA GLU A 94 4.70 0.57 2.38
C GLU A 94 5.31 -0.64 1.68
N THR A 95 6.52 -1.00 2.07
CA THR A 95 7.21 -2.18 1.54
C THR A 95 8.14 -2.80 2.56
N ASN A 96 8.22 -4.12 2.56
CA ASN A 96 9.24 -4.87 3.28
C ASN A 96 10.49 -5.16 2.42
N SER A 97 10.49 -4.66 1.18
CA SER A 97 11.57 -4.82 0.20
C SER A 97 11.84 -6.26 -0.27
N SER A 98 10.96 -7.22 -0.03
CA SER A 98 11.16 -8.61 -0.48
C SER A 98 11.14 -8.78 -2.01
N TRP A 99 10.63 -7.81 -2.72
CA TRP A 99 10.62 -7.73 -4.19
C TRP A 99 11.98 -7.34 -4.78
N PHE A 100 12.84 -6.71 -3.97
CA PHE A 100 14.16 -6.28 -4.39
C PHE A 100 15.04 -7.49 -4.76
N LYS A 101 15.66 -7.47 -5.90
CA LYS A 101 16.60 -8.49 -6.37
C LYS A 101 18.00 -7.91 -6.52
N ASP A 102 18.11 -6.82 -7.26
CA ASP A 102 19.32 -6.09 -7.58
C ASP A 102 19.00 -4.63 -7.88
N PRO A 103 19.97 -3.71 -7.85
CA PRO A 103 19.73 -2.28 -8.08
C PRO A 103 19.13 -1.97 -9.45
N GLU A 104 19.54 -2.66 -10.51
CA GLU A 104 19.08 -2.40 -11.87
C GLU A 104 17.60 -2.72 -12.04
N SER A 105 17.18 -3.91 -11.58
CA SER A 105 15.76 -4.31 -11.60
C SER A 105 14.90 -3.43 -10.71
N ALA A 106 15.42 -3.00 -9.56
CA ALA A 106 14.72 -2.08 -8.66
C ALA A 106 14.54 -0.70 -9.30
N GLU A 107 15.58 -0.15 -9.92
CA GLU A 107 15.49 1.11 -10.65
C GLU A 107 14.47 1.05 -11.78
N ALA A 108 14.43 -0.04 -12.55
CA ALA A 108 13.45 -0.22 -13.61
C ALA A 108 12.01 -0.20 -13.08
N VAL A 109 11.73 -0.92 -11.98
CA VAL A 109 10.41 -0.94 -11.33
C VAL A 109 10.03 0.46 -10.83
N LEU A 110 10.91 1.11 -10.08
CA LEU A 110 10.62 2.42 -9.48
C LEU A 110 10.48 3.52 -10.53
N SER A 111 11.32 3.50 -11.57
CA SER A 111 11.23 4.43 -12.69
C SER A 111 9.91 4.30 -13.46
N GLY A 112 9.37 3.08 -13.57
CA GLY A 112 8.05 2.84 -14.19
C GLY A 112 6.88 3.32 -13.33
N LEU A 113 7.02 3.31 -12.01
CA LEU A 113 5.97 3.71 -11.07
C LEU A 113 5.99 5.22 -10.74
N ARG A 114 7.15 5.86 -10.83
CA ARG A 114 7.30 7.29 -10.52
C ARG A 114 6.35 8.20 -11.31
N PRO A 115 6.21 8.10 -12.65
CA PRO A 115 5.28 8.94 -13.41
C PRO A 115 3.80 8.64 -13.09
N LYS A 116 3.51 7.52 -12.43
CA LYS A 116 2.16 7.14 -11.98
C LYS A 116 1.80 7.71 -10.61
N GLY A 117 2.77 8.29 -9.89
CA GLY A 117 2.55 8.96 -8.60
C GLY A 117 3.25 8.31 -7.41
N LEU A 118 4.15 7.35 -7.61
CA LEU A 118 5.02 6.83 -6.56
C LEU A 118 6.19 7.79 -6.34
N HIS A 119 6.16 8.53 -5.23
CA HIS A 119 7.22 9.47 -4.87
C HIS A 119 7.97 9.07 -3.60
N THR A 120 7.34 8.28 -2.73
CA THR A 120 7.88 7.92 -1.43
C THR A 120 7.63 6.45 -1.13
N LEU A 121 8.67 5.75 -0.66
CA LEU A 121 8.56 4.42 -0.08
C LEU A 121 8.75 4.51 1.43
N LEU A 122 7.87 3.84 2.18
CA LEU A 122 8.08 3.55 3.59
C LEU A 122 8.64 2.12 3.70
N VAL A 123 9.95 2.00 3.92
CA VAL A 123 10.60 0.70 4.05
C VAL A 123 10.47 0.20 5.48
N SER A 124 9.77 -0.91 5.65
CA SER A 124 9.56 -1.55 6.94
C SER A 124 10.75 -2.43 7.32
N ILE A 125 11.50 -1.98 8.33
CA ILE A 125 12.67 -2.66 8.87
C ILE A 125 12.49 -2.86 10.37
N SER A 126 12.45 -4.11 10.82
CA SER A 126 12.37 -4.47 12.23
C SER A 126 12.94 -5.87 12.46
N PRO A 127 13.19 -6.28 13.72
CA PRO A 127 13.59 -7.66 14.00
C PRO A 127 12.64 -8.70 13.41
N PHE A 128 11.33 -8.43 13.39
CA PHE A 128 10.32 -9.34 12.84
C PHE A 128 10.36 -9.43 11.30
N HIS A 129 10.70 -8.34 10.62
CA HIS A 129 10.92 -8.38 9.16
C HIS A 129 12.22 -9.11 8.84
N ASN A 130 13.26 -8.90 9.64
CA ASN A 130 14.57 -9.49 9.44
C ASN A 130 14.58 -11.03 9.61
N GLU A 131 13.60 -11.60 10.29
CA GLU A 131 13.38 -13.06 10.33
C GLU A 131 13.10 -13.64 8.94
N HIS A 132 12.57 -12.84 8.01
CA HIS A 132 12.18 -13.25 6.66
C HIS A 132 13.02 -12.61 5.56
N ILE A 133 13.51 -11.40 5.80
CA ILE A 133 14.24 -10.59 4.83
C ILE A 133 15.53 -10.09 5.49
N PRO A 134 16.66 -10.78 5.32
CA PRO A 134 17.92 -10.38 5.92
C PRO A 134 18.38 -8.99 5.47
N PHE A 135 18.90 -8.19 6.41
CA PHE A 135 19.42 -6.84 6.15
C PHE A 135 20.61 -6.80 5.17
N ALA A 136 21.36 -7.88 5.05
CA ALA A 136 22.58 -7.96 4.23
C ALA A 136 22.26 -8.44 2.80
N ARG A 137 21.25 -7.89 2.17
CA ARG A 137 20.96 -8.08 0.75
C ARG A 137 21.37 -6.90 -0.08
#